data_134f43925ddb4c0698e92133866a008d
#
_entry.id   134f43925ddb4c0698e92133866a008d
#
_cell.length_a   1.000
_cell.length_b   1.000
_cell.length_c   1.000
_cell.angle_alpha   90.00
_cell.angle_beta   90.00
_cell.angle_gamma   90.00
#
_symmetry.space_group_name_H-M   'P 1'
#
loop_
_entity.id
_entity.type
_entity.pdbx_description
1 polymer ?
#
loop_
_entity_poly.entity_id
_entity_poly.type
_entity_poly.pdbx_seq_one_letter_code
_entity_poly.pdbx_strand_id
1 'polypeptide(L)'
;VYNKGDGSDTITGGTGTDNVVSLGRGIRYADLKFRKVSNDLVMDVSATESLTFKNWYVTTANNKTVSKLQVILEANMDYNPASSDPTLNKKVEQFDFAGLATQFDQARAANPSLTDWALTNALSTYYLASSSDTAALGGDLAYYYGLNGNVTGMTSTAAQEVIANASLGTANQTLRPFAGISGGGSALQ
;
A
#
# COMPACT_ATOMS: atom_id res chain seq x y z
N VAL A 1 0.46 1.74 7.58
CA VAL A 1 0.62 2.97 6.80
C VAL A 1 2.05 3.44 6.94
N TYR A 2 2.64 3.87 5.84
CA TYR A 2 4.01 4.37 5.78
C TYR A 2 4.03 5.73 5.08
N ASN A 3 4.74 6.69 5.66
CA ASN A 3 4.94 8.03 5.11
C ASN A 3 6.43 8.28 4.88
N LYS A 4 6.77 9.17 3.97
CA LYS A 4 8.15 9.64 3.81
C LYS A 4 8.61 10.32 5.11
N GLY A 5 9.75 9.90 5.63
CA GLY A 5 10.29 10.32 6.91
C GLY A 5 10.12 9.28 8.03
N ASP A 6 9.38 8.19 7.80
CA ASP A 6 9.24 7.09 8.78
C ASP A 6 10.52 6.22 8.86
N GLY A 7 11.45 6.39 7.91
CA GLY A 7 12.71 5.65 7.88
C GLY A 7 12.64 4.36 7.06
N SER A 8 13.44 3.37 7.40
CA SER A 8 13.39 2.06 6.73
C SER A 8 12.83 1.01 7.67
N ASP A 9 11.74 0.37 7.24
CA ASP A 9 11.00 -0.60 8.04
C ASP A 9 11.13 -2.02 7.51
N THR A 10 10.95 -2.99 8.41
CA THR A 10 10.90 -4.42 8.06
C THR A 10 9.51 -4.98 8.36
N ILE A 11 8.88 -5.55 7.33
CA ILE A 11 7.61 -6.25 7.40
C ILE A 11 7.90 -7.74 7.44
N THR A 12 7.54 -8.38 8.54
CA THR A 12 7.59 -9.84 8.66
C THR A 12 6.25 -10.43 8.27
N GLY A 13 6.26 -11.62 7.67
CA GLY A 13 5.03 -12.31 7.28
C GLY A 13 4.09 -12.50 8.46
N GLY A 14 2.82 -12.17 8.25
CA GLY A 14 1.73 -12.38 9.21
C GLY A 14 0.98 -13.69 8.93
N THR A 15 -0.07 -13.94 9.71
CA THR A 15 -0.95 -15.10 9.53
C THR A 15 -1.97 -14.94 8.41
N GLY A 16 -2.27 -13.71 8.00
CA GLY A 16 -3.20 -13.39 6.91
C GLY A 16 -2.53 -13.46 5.54
N THR A 17 -3.34 -13.59 4.50
CA THR A 17 -2.89 -13.59 3.09
C THR A 17 -3.36 -12.35 2.32
N ASP A 18 -4.03 -11.43 3.00
CA ASP A 18 -4.68 -10.26 2.39
C ASP A 18 -4.27 -8.95 3.07
N ASN A 19 -2.99 -8.88 3.48
CA ASN A 19 -2.48 -7.67 4.11
C ASN A 19 -2.28 -6.56 3.07
N VAL A 20 -2.40 -5.32 3.53
CA VAL A 20 -2.26 -4.12 2.72
C VAL A 20 -1.09 -3.29 3.24
N VAL A 21 -0.22 -2.86 2.35
CA VAL A 21 0.71 -1.77 2.60
C VAL A 21 0.09 -0.49 2.07
N SER A 22 -0.05 0.51 2.94
CA SER A 22 -0.59 1.81 2.58
C SER A 22 0.53 2.85 2.60
N LEU A 23 0.75 3.51 1.47
CA LEU A 23 1.72 4.60 1.32
C LEU A 23 1.00 5.93 1.39
N GLY A 24 1.58 6.86 2.11
CA GLY A 24 0.98 8.17 2.34
C GLY A 24 1.91 9.32 1.96
N ARG A 25 1.94 10.32 2.80
CA ARG A 25 2.54 11.63 2.56
C ARG A 25 3.99 11.57 2.05
N GLY A 26 4.24 12.35 0.99
CA GLY A 26 5.57 12.61 0.46
C GLY A 26 6.13 11.52 -0.45
N ILE A 27 5.44 10.40 -0.61
CA ILE A 27 5.85 9.31 -1.49
C ILE A 27 5.34 9.57 -2.90
N ARG A 28 6.18 9.32 -3.90
CA ARG A 28 5.84 9.48 -5.31
C ARG A 28 5.94 8.16 -6.05
N TYR A 29 5.09 7.96 -7.05
CA TYR A 29 5.18 6.78 -7.90
C TYR A 29 6.55 6.61 -8.56
N ALA A 30 7.19 7.72 -8.96
CA ALA A 30 8.51 7.70 -9.58
C ALA A 30 9.64 7.20 -8.65
N ASP A 31 9.43 7.29 -7.33
CA ASP A 31 10.41 6.84 -6.33
C ASP A 31 10.28 5.33 -6.05
N LEU A 32 9.12 4.72 -6.38
CA LEU A 32 8.84 3.34 -6.04
C LEU A 32 9.61 2.37 -6.94
N LYS A 33 10.42 1.53 -6.31
CA LYS A 33 11.19 0.49 -7.00
C LYS A 33 11.24 -0.79 -6.19
N PHE A 34 11.22 -1.92 -6.88
CA PHE A 34 11.54 -3.20 -6.26
C PHE A 34 13.01 -3.57 -6.45
N ARG A 35 13.59 -4.13 -5.39
CA ARG A 35 14.90 -4.81 -5.40
C ARG A 35 14.77 -6.16 -4.71
N LYS A 36 15.59 -7.11 -5.10
CA LYS A 36 15.78 -8.34 -4.34
C LYS A 36 17.09 -8.27 -3.58
N VAL A 37 17.03 -8.45 -2.25
CA VAL A 37 18.20 -8.52 -1.38
C VAL A 37 18.19 -9.85 -0.66
N SER A 38 19.07 -10.76 -1.06
CA SER A 38 19.07 -12.14 -0.58
C SER A 38 17.68 -12.79 -0.74
N ASN A 39 17.01 -13.13 0.36
CA ASN A 39 15.68 -13.72 0.39
C ASN A 39 14.56 -12.68 0.58
N ASP A 40 14.88 -11.41 0.63
CA ASP A 40 13.92 -10.35 0.91
C ASP A 40 13.51 -9.62 -0.39
N LEU A 41 12.24 -9.22 -0.47
CA LEU A 41 11.79 -8.20 -1.41
C LEU A 41 11.91 -6.85 -0.72
N VAL A 42 12.56 -5.90 -1.36
CA VAL A 42 12.68 -4.53 -0.85
C VAL A 42 11.94 -3.61 -1.80
N MET A 43 11.08 -2.76 -1.25
CA MET A 43 10.44 -1.66 -1.96
C MET A 43 11.07 -0.36 -1.50
N ASP A 44 11.86 0.27 -2.37
CA ASP A 44 12.35 1.63 -2.15
C ASP A 44 11.17 2.59 -2.29
N VAL A 45 11.04 3.52 -1.36
CA VAL A 45 9.98 4.54 -1.30
C VAL A 45 10.54 5.95 -1.40
N SER A 46 11.85 6.06 -1.29
CA SER A 46 12.65 7.26 -1.59
C SER A 46 14.10 6.86 -1.87
N ALA A 47 14.98 7.83 -2.07
CA ALA A 47 16.41 7.56 -2.27
C ALA A 47 17.11 6.94 -1.04
N THR A 48 16.53 7.10 0.14
CA THR A 48 17.15 6.72 1.43
C THR A 48 16.28 5.83 2.30
N GLU A 49 15.02 5.57 1.90
CA GLU A 49 14.05 4.87 2.73
C GLU A 49 13.44 3.71 1.97
N SER A 50 13.17 2.62 2.67
CA SER A 50 12.62 1.42 2.06
C SER A 50 11.77 0.60 3.02
N LEU A 51 10.88 -0.22 2.45
CA LEU A 51 10.15 -1.28 3.15
C LEU A 51 10.73 -2.63 2.75
N THR A 52 11.22 -3.39 3.72
CA THR A 52 11.76 -4.73 3.52
C THR A 52 10.71 -5.79 3.87
N PHE A 53 10.28 -6.56 2.89
CA PHE A 53 9.40 -7.72 3.08
C PHE A 53 10.27 -8.94 3.34
N LYS A 54 10.40 -9.27 4.62
CA LYS A 54 11.34 -10.27 5.11
C LYS A 54 11.02 -11.68 4.63
N ASN A 55 12.04 -12.38 4.13
CA ASN A 55 11.93 -13.76 3.65
C ASN A 55 10.87 -13.96 2.55
N TRP A 56 10.56 -12.94 1.76
CA TRP A 56 9.58 -13.00 0.67
C TRP A 56 9.83 -14.17 -0.29
N TYR A 57 11.09 -14.50 -0.52
CA TYR A 57 11.52 -15.56 -1.45
C TYR A 57 11.81 -16.91 -0.79
N VAL A 58 11.57 -17.05 0.50
CA VAL A 58 11.70 -18.34 1.20
C VAL A 58 10.46 -19.17 0.94
N THR A 59 10.66 -20.34 0.29
CA THR A 59 9.55 -21.20 -0.16
C THR A 59 8.94 -22.06 0.95
N THR A 60 9.65 -22.23 2.07
CA THR A 60 9.23 -23.07 3.21
C THR A 60 8.35 -22.32 4.21
N ALA A 61 8.13 -21.03 4.01
CA ALA A 61 7.31 -20.20 4.89
C ALA A 61 6.34 -19.34 4.07
N ASN A 62 5.14 -19.12 4.60
CA ASN A 62 4.16 -18.22 3.96
C ASN A 62 4.49 -16.78 4.32
N ASN A 63 5.43 -16.18 3.61
CA ASN A 63 5.85 -14.78 3.84
C ASN A 63 5.30 -13.80 2.80
N LYS A 64 4.64 -14.29 1.74
CA LYS A 64 3.98 -13.46 0.73
C LYS A 64 2.56 -13.11 1.16
N THR A 65 2.46 -12.43 2.30
CA THR A 65 1.18 -12.13 2.94
C THR A 65 0.59 -10.78 2.54
N VAL A 66 1.37 -9.93 1.87
CA VAL A 66 0.90 -8.64 1.35
C VAL A 66 0.34 -8.85 -0.05
N SER A 67 -0.95 -8.59 -0.22
CA SER A 67 -1.65 -8.72 -1.50
C SER A 67 -1.88 -7.38 -2.19
N LYS A 68 -2.03 -6.29 -1.43
CA LYS A 68 -2.40 -4.99 -1.97
C LYS A 68 -1.42 -3.88 -1.56
N LEU A 69 -1.17 -2.99 -2.51
CA LEU A 69 -0.54 -1.70 -2.29
C LEU A 69 -1.62 -0.63 -2.37
N GLN A 70 -1.83 0.11 -1.30
CA GLN A 70 -2.68 1.29 -1.28
C GLN A 70 -1.83 2.54 -1.30
N VAL A 71 -2.27 3.58 -1.97
CA VAL A 71 -1.64 4.89 -1.95
C VAL A 71 -2.69 5.93 -1.58
N ILE A 72 -2.43 6.70 -0.52
CA ILE A 72 -3.20 7.91 -0.19
C ILE A 72 -2.67 9.03 -1.09
N LEU A 73 -3.18 9.04 -2.32
CA LEU A 73 -2.62 9.87 -3.39
C LEU A 73 -2.83 11.37 -3.14
N GLU A 74 -3.90 11.75 -2.45
CA GLU A 74 -4.16 13.16 -2.08
C GLU A 74 -2.99 13.78 -1.27
N ALA A 75 -2.22 12.94 -0.57
CA ALA A 75 -1.03 13.35 0.17
C ALA A 75 0.24 13.44 -0.68
N ASN A 76 0.13 13.11 -1.95
CA ASN A 76 1.23 12.89 -2.88
C ASN A 76 1.30 14.04 -3.89
N MET A 77 2.51 14.36 -4.36
CA MET A 77 2.71 15.39 -5.39
C MET A 77 2.23 14.93 -6.79
N ASP A 78 1.97 13.65 -6.97
CA ASP A 78 1.43 13.10 -8.22
C ASP A 78 -0.09 13.32 -8.34
N TYR A 79 -0.77 13.67 -7.23
CA TYR A 79 -2.21 13.91 -7.22
C TYR A 79 -2.60 15.08 -8.13
N ASN A 80 -3.46 14.79 -9.09
CA ASN A 80 -4.01 15.78 -9.99
C ASN A 80 -5.48 15.45 -10.29
N PRO A 81 -6.44 16.05 -9.55
CA PRO A 81 -7.86 15.74 -9.71
C PRO A 81 -8.43 16.12 -11.10
N ALA A 82 -7.71 16.91 -11.88
CA ALA A 82 -8.07 17.28 -13.25
C ALA A 82 -7.44 16.33 -14.30
N SER A 83 -6.61 15.39 -13.90
CA SER A 83 -5.99 14.42 -14.82
C SER A 83 -7.02 13.48 -15.42
N SER A 84 -6.84 13.12 -16.68
CA SER A 84 -7.56 12.00 -17.32
C SER A 84 -6.98 10.63 -16.97
N ASP A 85 -5.76 10.60 -16.40
CA ASP A 85 -5.13 9.37 -15.94
C ASP A 85 -5.81 8.91 -14.64
N PRO A 86 -6.43 7.72 -14.61
CA PRO A 86 -7.11 7.21 -13.44
C PRO A 86 -6.17 6.95 -12.26
N THR A 87 -4.88 6.79 -12.51
CA THR A 87 -3.87 6.60 -11.46
C THR A 87 -3.38 7.91 -10.82
N LEU A 88 -3.92 9.07 -11.22
CA LEU A 88 -3.50 10.37 -10.71
C LEU A 88 -4.66 11.23 -10.20
N ASN A 89 -5.92 10.85 -10.48
CA ASN A 89 -7.07 11.74 -10.28
C ASN A 89 -7.97 11.38 -9.10
N LYS A 90 -7.62 10.37 -8.32
CA LYS A 90 -8.37 9.92 -7.15
C LYS A 90 -7.58 10.16 -5.88
N LYS A 91 -8.28 10.24 -4.75
CA LYS A 91 -7.64 10.48 -3.44
C LYS A 91 -6.94 9.25 -2.89
N VAL A 92 -7.51 8.08 -3.15
CA VAL A 92 -7.00 6.78 -2.71
C VAL A 92 -6.96 5.84 -3.90
N GLU A 93 -5.85 5.15 -4.06
CA GLU A 93 -5.61 4.20 -5.14
C GLU A 93 -5.16 2.85 -4.60
N GLN A 94 -5.49 1.77 -5.30
CA GLN A 94 -5.10 0.42 -4.95
C GLN A 94 -4.53 -0.33 -6.14
N PHE A 95 -3.49 -1.10 -5.86
CA PHE A 95 -2.78 -1.92 -6.83
C PHE A 95 -2.59 -3.34 -6.29
N ASP A 96 -2.53 -4.32 -7.18
CA ASP A 96 -2.15 -5.69 -6.86
C ASP A 96 -0.65 -5.77 -6.58
N PHE A 97 -0.28 -5.78 -5.29
CA PHE A 97 1.11 -5.87 -4.86
C PHE A 97 1.75 -7.20 -5.25
N ALA A 98 1.01 -8.30 -5.14
CA ALA A 98 1.50 -9.63 -5.48
C ALA A 98 1.77 -9.76 -6.99
N GLY A 99 0.89 -9.17 -7.80
CA GLY A 99 1.06 -9.08 -9.25
C GLY A 99 2.27 -8.25 -9.64
N LEU A 100 2.46 -7.07 -9.01
CA LEU A 100 3.65 -6.22 -9.20
C LEU A 100 4.95 -6.96 -8.85
N ALA A 101 4.97 -7.69 -7.70
CA ALA A 101 6.13 -8.47 -7.30
C ALA A 101 6.41 -9.64 -8.29
N THR A 102 5.36 -10.26 -8.81
CA THR A 102 5.47 -11.31 -9.83
C THR A 102 6.06 -10.75 -11.14
N GLN A 103 5.60 -9.58 -11.56
CA GLN A 103 6.13 -8.91 -12.76
C GLN A 103 7.61 -8.53 -12.60
N PHE A 104 8.00 -8.08 -11.42
CA PHE A 104 9.41 -7.85 -11.10
C PHE A 104 10.23 -9.15 -11.20
N ASP A 105 9.72 -10.26 -10.68
CA ASP A 105 10.42 -11.55 -10.77
C ASP A 105 10.57 -12.02 -12.22
N GLN A 106 9.57 -11.80 -13.08
CA GLN A 106 9.64 -12.07 -14.51
C GLN A 106 10.68 -11.18 -15.20
N ALA A 107 10.72 -9.89 -14.87
CA ALA A 107 11.72 -8.97 -15.41
C ALA A 107 13.14 -9.40 -15.03
N ARG A 108 13.36 -9.86 -13.79
CA ARG A 108 14.65 -10.41 -13.33
C ARG A 108 15.00 -11.74 -14.01
N ALA A 109 14.04 -12.58 -14.28
CA ALA A 109 14.27 -13.83 -15.01
C ALA A 109 14.71 -13.54 -16.46
N ALA A 110 14.14 -12.53 -17.09
CA ALA A 110 14.53 -12.08 -18.43
C ALA A 110 15.87 -11.33 -18.44
N ASN A 111 16.20 -10.61 -17.37
CA ASN A 111 17.46 -9.89 -17.22
C ASN A 111 18.07 -10.14 -15.83
N PRO A 112 18.94 -11.17 -15.67
CA PRO A 112 19.54 -11.50 -14.37
C PRO A 112 20.43 -10.40 -13.76
N SER A 113 20.86 -9.41 -14.55
CA SER A 113 21.63 -8.26 -14.06
C SER A 113 20.76 -7.12 -13.54
N LEU A 114 19.42 -7.26 -13.56
CA LEU A 114 18.50 -6.26 -13.07
C LEU A 114 18.63 -6.11 -11.55
N THR A 115 19.08 -4.96 -11.08
CA THR A 115 19.27 -4.65 -9.65
C THR A 115 18.04 -4.02 -9.02
N ASP A 116 17.35 -3.15 -9.77
CA ASP A 116 16.14 -2.46 -9.34
C ASP A 116 15.12 -2.36 -10.49
N TRP A 117 13.85 -2.23 -10.15
CA TRP A 117 12.76 -2.18 -11.12
C TRP A 117 11.70 -1.18 -10.68
N ALA A 118 11.49 -0.15 -11.49
CA ALA A 118 10.50 0.89 -11.21
C ALA A 118 9.07 0.34 -11.29
N LEU A 119 8.25 0.59 -10.26
CA LEU A 119 6.86 0.15 -10.24
C LEU A 119 6.01 0.84 -11.31
N THR A 120 6.38 2.04 -11.72
CA THR A 120 5.73 2.79 -12.82
C THR A 120 5.65 2.00 -14.12
N ASN A 121 6.52 0.99 -14.31
CA ASN A 121 6.46 0.10 -15.49
C ASN A 121 5.18 -0.74 -15.56
N ALA A 122 4.50 -0.93 -14.44
CA ALA A 122 3.37 -1.84 -14.36
C ALA A 122 2.18 -1.37 -13.49
N LEU A 123 2.26 -0.19 -12.85
CA LEU A 123 1.18 0.30 -11.98
C LEU A 123 -0.19 0.30 -12.67
N SER A 124 -0.28 0.79 -13.90
CA SER A 124 -1.53 0.81 -14.65
C SER A 124 -2.08 -0.59 -14.97
N THR A 125 -1.19 -1.56 -15.18
CA THR A 125 -1.57 -2.97 -15.44
C THR A 125 -2.13 -3.64 -14.20
N TYR A 126 -1.59 -3.30 -13.02
CA TYR A 126 -1.97 -3.88 -11.74
C TYR A 126 -2.88 -2.97 -10.89
N TYR A 127 -3.48 -1.98 -11.52
CA TYR A 127 -4.48 -1.12 -10.90
C TYR A 127 -5.74 -1.92 -10.58
N LEU A 128 -6.23 -1.82 -9.34
CA LEU A 128 -7.40 -2.55 -8.85
C LEU A 128 -8.62 -1.66 -8.67
N ALA A 129 -8.45 -0.57 -7.95
CA ALA A 129 -9.54 0.31 -7.56
C ALA A 129 -9.04 1.67 -7.10
N SER A 130 -9.95 2.64 -7.04
CA SER A 130 -9.68 3.96 -6.48
C SER A 130 -10.92 4.56 -5.82
N SER A 131 -10.71 5.60 -5.02
CA SER A 131 -11.79 6.39 -4.44
C SER A 131 -11.52 7.89 -4.55
N SER A 132 -12.57 8.66 -4.83
CA SER A 132 -12.56 10.13 -4.83
C SER A 132 -12.82 10.71 -3.44
N ASP A 133 -13.19 9.89 -2.47
CA ASP A 133 -13.41 10.25 -1.09
C ASP A 133 -12.32 9.67 -0.16
N THR A 134 -12.55 9.68 1.15
CA THR A 134 -11.61 9.22 2.17
C THR A 134 -11.64 7.70 2.41
N ALA A 135 -12.31 6.92 1.55
CA ALA A 135 -12.45 5.50 1.72
C ALA A 135 -11.12 4.78 1.47
N ALA A 136 -10.39 4.49 2.53
CA ALA A 136 -9.14 3.76 2.52
C ALA A 136 -9.30 2.40 3.22
N LEU A 137 -8.55 1.40 2.80
CA LEU A 137 -8.38 0.16 3.56
C LEU A 137 -7.67 0.51 4.87
N GLY A 138 -8.23 0.09 5.99
CA GLY A 138 -7.84 0.55 7.32
C GLY A 138 -8.61 1.79 7.81
N GLY A 139 -9.61 2.24 7.03
CA GLY A 139 -10.56 3.28 7.42
C GLY A 139 -9.94 4.67 7.58
N ASP A 140 -10.61 5.51 8.35
CA ASP A 140 -10.21 6.90 8.59
C ASP A 140 -8.81 7.01 9.21
N LEU A 141 -8.42 6.07 10.06
CA LEU A 141 -7.09 6.04 10.64
C LEU A 141 -6.00 5.96 9.55
N ALA A 142 -6.15 5.02 8.63
CA ALA A 142 -5.18 4.85 7.54
C ALA A 142 -5.17 6.06 6.60
N TYR A 143 -6.34 6.61 6.28
CA TYR A 143 -6.46 7.79 5.43
C TYR A 143 -5.80 9.02 6.05
N TYR A 144 -6.23 9.42 7.26
CA TYR A 144 -5.72 10.66 7.86
C TYR A 144 -4.26 10.55 8.30
N TYR A 145 -3.82 9.38 8.77
CA TYR A 145 -2.40 9.17 9.04
C TYR A 145 -1.57 9.22 7.76
N GLY A 146 -2.04 8.60 6.69
CA GLY A 146 -1.39 8.69 5.39
C GLY A 146 -1.37 10.10 4.81
N LEU A 147 -2.45 10.87 5.02
CA LEU A 147 -2.57 12.25 4.52
C LEU A 147 -1.65 13.23 5.29
N ASN A 148 -1.63 13.14 6.61
CA ASN A 148 -1.06 14.17 7.49
C ASN A 148 0.20 13.70 8.24
N GLY A 149 0.50 12.41 8.29
CA GLY A 149 1.50 11.82 9.19
C GLY A 149 1.02 11.80 10.66
N ASN A 150 -0.26 12.09 10.90
CA ASN A 150 -0.92 12.06 12.19
C ASN A 150 -2.45 11.94 11.98
N VAL A 151 -3.20 11.89 13.07
CA VAL A 151 -4.67 11.71 13.02
C VAL A 151 -5.46 13.03 12.96
N THR A 152 -4.83 14.15 12.67
CA THR A 152 -5.52 15.43 12.49
C THR A 152 -6.53 15.34 11.35
N GLY A 153 -7.75 15.80 11.58
CA GLY A 153 -8.85 15.75 10.63
C GLY A 153 -9.78 14.54 10.79
N MET A 154 -9.40 13.54 11.61
CA MET A 154 -10.36 12.50 12.00
C MET A 154 -11.53 13.11 12.78
N THR A 155 -12.74 12.62 12.51
CA THR A 155 -13.89 12.97 13.36
C THR A 155 -13.69 12.46 14.77
N SER A 156 -14.29 13.13 15.76
CA SER A 156 -14.23 12.68 17.16
C SER A 156 -14.80 11.28 17.34
N THR A 157 -15.82 10.92 16.58
CA THR A 157 -16.43 9.58 16.59
C THR A 157 -15.43 8.54 16.08
N ALA A 158 -14.81 8.78 14.92
CA ALA A 158 -13.82 7.86 14.37
C ALA A 158 -12.59 7.69 15.29
N ALA A 159 -12.13 8.78 15.91
CA ALA A 159 -11.05 8.75 16.89
C ALA A 159 -11.43 7.93 18.14
N GLN A 160 -12.66 8.08 18.63
CA GLN A 160 -13.16 7.31 19.76
C GLN A 160 -13.29 5.82 19.44
N GLU A 161 -13.74 5.46 18.25
CA GLU A 161 -13.80 4.07 17.80
C GLU A 161 -12.40 3.41 17.79
N VAL A 162 -11.39 4.13 17.32
CA VAL A 162 -9.99 3.68 17.35
C VAL A 162 -9.49 3.49 18.79
N ILE A 163 -9.74 4.46 19.67
CA ILE A 163 -9.26 4.43 21.06
C ILE A 163 -10.04 3.38 21.88
N ALA A 164 -11.36 3.26 21.66
CA ALA A 164 -12.21 2.33 22.38
C ALA A 164 -12.01 0.86 21.95
N ASN A 165 -11.39 0.64 20.81
CA ASN A 165 -11.17 -0.71 20.30
C ASN A 165 -9.90 -1.32 20.91
N ALA A 166 -10.07 -2.05 22.02
CA ALA A 166 -9.00 -2.79 22.69
C ALA A 166 -8.30 -3.83 21.76
N SER A 167 -8.92 -4.17 20.63
CA SER A 167 -8.40 -5.09 19.62
C SER A 167 -7.62 -4.37 18.51
N LEU A 168 -7.46 -3.05 18.59
CA LEU A 168 -6.69 -2.33 17.57
C LEU A 168 -5.26 -2.86 17.51
N GLY A 169 -4.91 -3.43 16.37
CA GLY A 169 -3.61 -4.08 16.18
C GLY A 169 -3.54 -5.56 16.60
N THR A 170 -4.58 -6.13 17.20
CA THR A 170 -4.61 -7.54 17.64
C THR A 170 -5.66 -8.40 16.96
N ALA A 171 -6.66 -7.80 16.32
CA ALA A 171 -7.73 -8.49 15.60
C ALA A 171 -8.02 -7.81 14.27
N ASN A 172 -8.70 -8.52 13.38
CA ASN A 172 -9.13 -7.98 12.10
C ASN A 172 -9.96 -6.71 12.28
N GLN A 173 -9.47 -5.60 11.79
CA GLN A 173 -10.23 -4.37 11.76
C GLN A 173 -11.34 -4.49 10.72
N THR A 174 -12.54 -4.03 11.05
CA THR A 174 -13.61 -3.90 10.07
C THR A 174 -13.21 -2.78 9.10
N LEU A 175 -12.89 -3.15 7.88
CA LEU A 175 -12.57 -2.20 6.83
C LEU A 175 -13.85 -1.55 6.32
N ARG A 176 -13.82 -0.24 6.07
CA ARG A 176 -14.90 0.40 5.34
C ARG A 176 -14.91 -0.11 3.89
N PRO A 177 -16.07 -0.46 3.34
CA PRO A 177 -16.16 -0.76 1.93
C PRO A 177 -15.78 0.48 1.12
N PHE A 178 -15.13 0.29 -0.03
CA PHE A 178 -14.86 1.37 -0.96
C PHE A 178 -16.17 1.99 -1.44
N ALA A 179 -16.34 3.28 -1.24
CA ALA A 179 -17.44 4.01 -1.86
C ALA A 179 -17.20 4.02 -3.37
N GLY A 180 -18.07 3.37 -4.13
CA GLY A 180 -17.98 3.30 -5.58
C GLY A 180 -17.83 1.91 -6.18
N ILE A 181 -17.65 0.87 -5.37
CA ILE A 181 -17.87 -0.50 -5.84
C ILE A 181 -19.37 -0.76 -5.81
N SER A 182 -20.07 -0.30 -6.83
CA SER A 182 -21.44 -0.71 -7.09
C SER A 182 -21.40 -2.11 -7.69
N GLY A 183 -21.63 -3.11 -6.88
CA GLY A 183 -21.79 -4.47 -7.39
C GLY A 183 -21.25 -5.51 -6.44
N GLY A 184 -22.10 -5.99 -5.57
CA GLY A 184 -21.92 -7.22 -4.85
C GLY A 184 -21.02 -7.09 -3.61
N GLY A 185 -21.67 -6.72 -2.52
CA GLY A 185 -21.05 -6.74 -1.20
C GLY A 185 -20.49 -8.11 -0.89
N SER A 186 -19.21 -8.13 -0.67
CA SER A 186 -18.64 -9.02 0.31
C SER A 186 -17.83 -8.12 1.21
N ALA A 187 -18.40 -7.82 2.39
CA ALA A 187 -17.59 -7.36 3.49
C ALA A 187 -16.48 -8.38 3.64
N LEU A 188 -15.23 -7.93 3.53
CA LEU A 188 -14.11 -8.76 3.92
C LEU A 188 -14.24 -8.97 5.43
N GLN A 189 -14.64 -10.16 5.82
CA GLN A 189 -14.60 -10.63 7.19
C GLN A 189 -13.18 -10.98 7.58
#